data_2706d3ee37a458ad6cb548ac8e5dc25d
#
_entry.id   2706d3ee37a458ad6cb548ac8e5dc25d
#
_cell.length_a   1.000
_cell.length_b   1.000
_cell.length_c   1.000
_cell.angle_alpha   90.00
_cell.angle_beta   90.00
_cell.angle_gamma   90.00
#
_symmetry.space_group_name_H-M   'P 1'
#
loop_
_entity.id
_entity.type
_entity.pdbx_description
1 polymer ?
#
loop_
_entity_poly.entity_id
_entity_poly.type
_entity_poly.pdbx_seq_one_letter_code
_entity_poly.pdbx_strand_id
1 'polypeptide(L)'
;NQNLTGKQYFYGFQVGASYKITDNFSVFGGARGVLANCSYVGAISDITANGVAAGTYLTGLSQQAAAGAQQAAAAAAQFAANGMAAEAAKYQAMAEQYQAAAVTAGQGAALFGSDLALDCAQSGFGITPIIGLDWNLGKLNLAAKYEFRTKIELENDSKNTSKGVTTLMPAYADGAKNRSDIPALLTLGAQY
;
A
#
# COMPACT_ATOMS: atom_id res chain seq x y z
N ASN A 1 -10.32 -4.80 18.50
CA ASN A 1 -11.39 -4.78 17.50
C ASN A 1 -10.84 -4.34 16.16
N GLN A 2 -11.37 -4.92 15.06
CA GLN A 2 -10.97 -4.52 13.70
C GLN A 2 -12.18 -4.45 12.78
N ASN A 3 -12.20 -3.44 11.92
CA ASN A 3 -13.18 -3.27 10.86
C ASN A 3 -12.47 -2.77 9.59
N LEU A 4 -12.81 -3.33 8.43
CA LEU A 4 -12.28 -2.90 7.15
C LEU A 4 -13.37 -2.99 6.08
N THR A 5 -13.57 -1.90 5.36
CA THR A 5 -14.49 -1.83 4.22
C THR A 5 -13.74 -1.28 3.01
N GLY A 6 -13.83 -1.99 1.88
CA GLY A 6 -13.26 -1.54 0.61
C GLY A 6 -14.33 -1.49 -0.48
N LYS A 7 -14.30 -0.45 -1.31
CA LYS A 7 -15.15 -0.30 -2.48
C LYS A 7 -14.29 0.14 -3.66
N GLN A 8 -14.52 -0.47 -4.82
CA GLN A 8 -13.82 -0.13 -6.05
C GLN A 8 -14.82 -0.03 -7.19
N TYR A 9 -14.77 1.07 -7.94
CA TYR A 9 -15.60 1.31 -9.09
C TYR A 9 -14.75 1.75 -10.27
N PHE A 10 -14.95 1.10 -11.42
CA PHE A 10 -14.33 1.46 -12.68
C PHE A 10 -15.45 1.78 -13.69
N TYR A 11 -15.48 3.02 -14.14
CA TYR A 11 -16.43 3.46 -15.16
C TYR A 11 -15.72 3.59 -16.49
N GLY A 12 -16.19 2.85 -17.52
CA GLY A 12 -15.62 2.87 -18.84
C GLY A 12 -16.54 3.55 -19.88
N PHE A 13 -16.03 4.54 -20.59
CA PHE A 13 -16.71 5.16 -21.74
C PHE A 13 -15.93 4.85 -23.00
N GLN A 14 -16.57 4.17 -23.97
CA GLN A 14 -15.93 3.74 -25.20
C GLN A 14 -16.52 4.48 -26.40
N VAL A 15 -15.63 4.95 -27.27
CA VAL A 15 -15.97 5.48 -28.59
C VAL A 15 -15.12 4.79 -29.64
N GLY A 16 -15.68 4.62 -30.83
CA GLY A 16 -14.94 4.03 -31.94
C GLY A 16 -15.77 4.01 -33.22
N ALA A 17 -15.12 3.65 -34.30
CA ALA A 17 -15.76 3.53 -35.61
C ALA A 17 -15.32 2.23 -36.29
N SER A 18 -16.25 1.63 -37.05
CA SER A 18 -15.98 0.52 -37.93
C SER A 18 -15.89 1.02 -39.37
N TYR A 19 -14.95 0.51 -40.12
CA TYR A 19 -14.77 0.81 -41.53
C TYR A 19 -14.79 -0.49 -42.33
N LYS A 20 -15.66 -0.53 -43.35
CA LYS A 20 -15.79 -1.64 -44.28
C LYS A 20 -14.73 -1.54 -45.35
N ILE A 21 -13.75 -2.43 -45.35
CA ILE A 21 -12.68 -2.49 -46.35
C ILE A 21 -13.14 -3.21 -47.60
N THR A 22 -13.85 -4.33 -47.42
CA THR A 22 -14.50 -5.09 -48.50
C THR A 22 -15.91 -5.46 -48.09
N ASP A 23 -16.70 -6.08 -48.98
CA ASP A 23 -18.05 -6.53 -48.63
C ASP A 23 -18.06 -7.56 -47.52
N ASN A 24 -16.97 -8.28 -47.30
CA ASN A 24 -16.85 -9.36 -46.32
C ASN A 24 -15.90 -9.05 -45.18
N PHE A 25 -15.20 -7.90 -45.21
CA PHE A 25 -14.20 -7.59 -44.20
C PHE A 25 -14.29 -6.15 -43.72
N SER A 26 -14.36 -6.00 -42.39
CA SER A 26 -14.35 -4.71 -41.73
C SER A 26 -13.33 -4.63 -40.59
N VAL A 27 -12.90 -3.43 -40.29
CA VAL A 27 -12.00 -3.12 -39.17
C VAL A 27 -12.68 -2.16 -38.22
N PHE A 28 -12.34 -2.27 -36.97
CA PHE A 28 -12.78 -1.35 -35.90
C PHE A 28 -11.56 -0.69 -35.28
N GLY A 29 -11.67 0.60 -35.04
CA GLY A 29 -10.71 1.37 -34.25
C GLY A 29 -11.43 2.22 -33.23
N GLY A 30 -10.96 2.24 -32.00
CA GLY A 30 -11.59 3.01 -30.94
C GLY A 30 -10.71 3.17 -29.70
N ALA A 31 -11.27 3.84 -28.71
CA ALA A 31 -10.64 4.00 -27.41
C ALA A 31 -11.68 3.97 -26.30
N ARG A 32 -11.28 3.48 -25.14
CA ARG A 32 -12.06 3.51 -23.90
C ARG A 32 -11.36 4.39 -22.89
N GLY A 33 -12.04 5.42 -22.38
CA GLY A 33 -11.64 6.14 -21.17
C GLY A 33 -12.14 5.37 -19.94
N VAL A 34 -11.27 5.18 -18.97
CA VAL A 34 -11.60 4.49 -17.71
C VAL A 34 -11.37 5.43 -16.54
N LEU A 35 -12.40 5.68 -15.75
CA LEU A 35 -12.36 6.40 -14.49
C LEU A 35 -12.38 5.37 -13.37
N ALA A 36 -11.35 5.41 -12.52
CA ALA A 36 -11.25 4.55 -11.35
C ALA A 36 -11.50 5.35 -10.07
N ASN A 37 -12.39 4.85 -9.22
CA ASN A 37 -12.66 5.40 -7.90
C ASN A 37 -12.65 4.25 -6.89
N CYS A 38 -11.76 4.35 -5.89
CA CYS A 38 -11.64 3.36 -4.83
C CYS A 38 -11.79 4.07 -3.48
N SER A 39 -12.31 3.37 -2.48
CA SER A 39 -12.39 3.87 -1.10
C SER A 39 -12.09 2.73 -0.16
N TYR A 40 -11.23 2.98 0.80
CA TYR A 40 -10.85 2.05 1.86
C TYR A 40 -11.02 2.75 3.19
N VAL A 41 -11.91 2.20 4.02
CA VAL A 41 -12.15 2.69 5.37
C VAL A 41 -11.94 1.53 6.34
N GLY A 42 -11.11 1.73 7.34
CA GLY A 42 -10.84 0.70 8.33
C GLY A 42 -10.37 1.29 9.64
N ALA A 43 -10.53 0.52 10.70
CA ALA A 43 -10.02 0.86 12.01
C ALA A 43 -9.58 -0.40 12.75
N ILE A 44 -8.49 -0.28 13.50
CA ILE A 44 -8.05 -1.24 14.49
C ILE A 44 -7.98 -0.50 15.82
N SER A 45 -8.86 -0.85 16.75
CA SER A 45 -8.93 -0.26 18.08
C SER A 45 -8.59 -1.27 19.16
N ASP A 46 -8.39 -0.77 20.37
CA ASP A 46 -8.12 -1.59 21.56
C ASP A 46 -6.90 -2.50 21.38
N ILE A 47 -5.82 -1.97 20.81
CA ILE A 47 -4.58 -2.73 20.61
C ILE A 47 -3.94 -2.96 22.00
N THR A 48 -3.86 -4.22 22.43
CA THR A 48 -3.32 -4.61 23.73
C THR A 48 -2.10 -5.52 23.59
N ALA A 49 -1.18 -5.39 24.54
CA ALA A 49 -0.04 -6.29 24.73
C ALA A 49 0.01 -6.69 26.22
N ASN A 50 0.08 -7.99 26.50
CA ASN A 50 0.05 -8.53 27.87
C ASN A 50 -1.12 -8.00 28.73
N GLY A 51 -2.30 -7.82 28.13
CA GLY A 51 -3.52 -7.39 28.82
C GLY A 51 -3.63 -5.90 29.13
N VAL A 52 -2.66 -5.09 28.71
CA VAL A 52 -2.71 -3.62 28.83
C VAL A 52 -2.63 -2.96 27.46
N ALA A 53 -3.01 -1.68 27.37
CA ALA A 53 -2.91 -0.94 26.11
C ALA A 53 -1.47 -0.99 25.57
N ALA A 54 -1.30 -1.31 24.29
CA ALA A 54 0.00 -1.56 23.67
C ALA A 54 0.94 -0.35 23.80
N GLY A 55 0.41 0.87 23.65
CA GLY A 55 1.18 2.09 23.85
C GLY A 55 1.73 2.23 25.26
N THR A 56 0.91 1.95 26.29
CA THR A 56 1.34 1.97 27.70
C THR A 56 2.40 0.90 27.98
N TYR A 57 2.18 -0.32 27.49
CA TYR A 57 3.15 -1.43 27.63
C TYR A 57 4.50 -1.10 26.99
N LEU A 58 4.50 -0.62 25.75
CA LEU A 58 5.71 -0.28 25.02
C LEU A 58 6.43 0.95 25.60
N THR A 59 5.68 1.93 26.11
CA THR A 59 6.26 3.08 26.83
C THR A 59 6.99 2.60 28.10
N GLY A 60 6.38 1.68 28.86
CA GLY A 60 7.02 1.10 30.04
C GLY A 60 8.31 0.35 29.69
N LEU A 61 8.30 -0.46 28.63
CA LEU A 61 9.50 -1.15 28.13
C LEU A 61 10.60 -0.14 27.68
N SER A 62 10.22 0.92 27.01
CA SER A 62 11.15 1.97 26.58
C SER A 62 11.83 2.65 27.76
N GLN A 63 11.07 3.01 28.80
CA GLN A 63 11.58 3.59 30.02
C GLN A 63 12.50 2.63 30.80
N GLN A 64 12.11 1.38 30.92
CA GLN A 64 12.92 0.34 31.59
C GLN A 64 14.26 0.14 30.85
N ALA A 65 14.22 0.03 29.54
CA ALA A 65 15.43 -0.10 28.72
C ALA A 65 16.32 1.15 28.81
N ALA A 66 15.74 2.35 28.80
CA ALA A 66 16.51 3.58 28.97
C ALA A 66 17.20 3.65 30.34
N ALA A 67 16.52 3.22 31.42
CA ALA A 67 17.13 3.13 32.74
C ALA A 67 18.28 2.12 32.77
N GLY A 68 18.09 0.94 32.15
CA GLY A 68 19.15 -0.07 31.98
C GLY A 68 20.36 0.46 31.21
N ALA A 69 20.13 1.24 30.15
CA ALA A 69 21.20 1.90 29.40
C ALA A 69 22.02 2.85 30.27
N GLN A 70 21.36 3.67 31.09
CA GLN A 70 22.03 4.60 32.01
C GLN A 70 22.85 3.87 33.06
N GLN A 71 22.31 2.79 33.65
CA GLN A 71 23.03 1.97 34.63
C GLN A 71 24.28 1.30 34.02
N ALA A 72 24.14 0.73 32.84
CA ALA A 72 25.24 0.10 32.13
C ALA A 72 26.33 1.14 31.74
N ALA A 73 25.94 2.32 31.28
CA ALA A 73 26.86 3.40 30.96
C ALA A 73 27.63 3.90 32.22
N ALA A 74 26.94 4.01 33.34
CA ALA A 74 27.57 4.38 34.62
C ALA A 74 28.58 3.32 35.09
N ALA A 75 28.24 2.04 34.96
CA ALA A 75 29.17 0.94 35.27
C ALA A 75 30.38 0.95 34.34
N ALA A 76 30.17 1.18 33.03
CA ALA A 76 31.26 1.31 32.07
C ALA A 76 32.25 2.41 32.46
N ALA A 77 31.72 3.58 32.87
CA ALA A 77 32.54 4.70 33.32
C ALA A 77 33.36 4.37 34.59
N GLN A 78 32.76 3.65 35.55
CA GLN A 78 33.46 3.22 36.77
C GLN A 78 34.58 2.22 36.46
N PHE A 79 34.35 1.22 35.60
CA PHE A 79 35.38 0.26 35.20
C PHE A 79 36.50 0.92 34.42
N ALA A 80 36.17 1.89 33.56
CA ALA A 80 37.18 2.65 32.83
C ALA A 80 38.08 3.48 33.79
N ALA A 81 37.48 4.15 34.78
CA ALA A 81 38.20 4.90 35.80
C ALA A 81 39.15 4.02 36.63
N ASN A 82 38.81 2.74 36.82
CA ASN A 82 39.62 1.76 37.55
C ASN A 82 40.65 1.03 36.63
N GLY A 83 40.83 1.44 35.39
CA GLY A 83 41.75 0.85 34.46
C GLY A 83 41.32 -0.51 33.86
N MET A 84 40.08 -0.93 34.09
CA MET A 84 39.51 -2.20 33.61
C MET A 84 38.83 -2.02 32.25
N ALA A 85 39.63 -1.75 31.22
CA ALA A 85 39.16 -1.39 29.86
C ALA A 85 38.28 -2.48 29.23
N ALA A 86 38.59 -3.76 29.43
CA ALA A 86 37.81 -4.88 28.86
C ALA A 86 36.39 -4.95 29.46
N GLU A 87 36.26 -4.75 30.77
CA GLU A 87 34.96 -4.73 31.43
C GLU A 87 34.16 -3.46 31.06
N ALA A 88 34.84 -2.32 31.00
CA ALA A 88 34.22 -1.07 30.52
C ALA A 88 33.62 -1.24 29.12
N ALA A 89 34.34 -1.87 28.19
CA ALA A 89 33.84 -2.12 26.85
C ALA A 89 32.58 -3.03 26.83
N LYS A 90 32.52 -4.07 27.67
CA LYS A 90 31.33 -4.93 27.80
C LYS A 90 30.11 -4.16 28.28
N TYR A 91 30.26 -3.32 29.30
CA TYR A 91 29.15 -2.52 29.83
C TYR A 91 28.75 -1.42 28.84
N GLN A 92 29.67 -0.89 28.07
CA GLN A 92 29.35 0.06 27.01
C GLN A 92 28.50 -0.61 25.89
N ALA A 93 28.89 -1.80 25.44
CA ALA A 93 28.10 -2.55 24.48
C ALA A 93 26.69 -2.89 25.02
N MET A 94 26.58 -3.22 26.30
CA MET A 94 25.32 -3.44 26.98
C MET A 94 24.45 -2.16 27.00
N ALA A 95 25.04 -1.01 27.28
CA ALA A 95 24.35 0.27 27.26
C ALA A 95 23.79 0.59 25.88
N GLU A 96 24.55 0.34 24.82
CA GLU A 96 24.13 0.52 23.42
C GLU A 96 22.96 -0.40 23.05
N GLN A 97 22.99 -1.68 23.50
CA GLN A 97 21.87 -2.60 23.27
C GLN A 97 20.59 -2.14 23.96
N TYR A 98 20.67 -1.72 25.22
CA TYR A 98 19.54 -1.16 25.95
C TYR A 98 19.03 0.15 25.31
N GLN A 99 19.91 1.01 24.83
CA GLN A 99 19.53 2.22 24.11
C GLN A 99 18.75 1.89 22.83
N ALA A 100 19.23 0.93 22.03
CA ALA A 100 18.53 0.47 20.83
C ALA A 100 17.14 -0.12 21.15
N ALA A 101 17.06 -0.92 22.23
CA ALA A 101 15.79 -1.47 22.70
C ALA A 101 14.81 -0.36 23.14
N ALA A 102 15.29 0.65 23.86
CA ALA A 102 14.49 1.81 24.30
C ALA A 102 13.91 2.57 23.10
N VAL A 103 14.75 2.84 22.09
CA VAL A 103 14.31 3.51 20.84
C VAL A 103 13.27 2.69 20.11
N THR A 104 13.49 1.38 19.94
CA THR A 104 12.55 0.49 19.25
C THR A 104 11.21 0.42 19.96
N ALA A 105 11.22 0.27 21.29
CA ALA A 105 10.00 0.26 22.09
C ALA A 105 9.27 1.62 22.04
N GLY A 106 9.99 2.73 22.07
CA GLY A 106 9.44 4.08 21.95
C GLY A 106 8.78 4.33 20.58
N GLN A 107 9.40 3.88 19.49
CA GLN A 107 8.80 3.91 18.16
C GLN A 107 7.53 3.06 18.08
N GLY A 108 7.54 1.85 18.66
CA GLY A 108 6.36 1.00 18.77
C GLY A 108 5.24 1.68 19.57
N ALA A 109 5.57 2.34 20.69
CA ALA A 109 4.61 3.10 21.49
C ALA A 109 3.96 4.24 20.71
N ALA A 110 4.74 4.94 19.87
CA ALA A 110 4.22 6.00 19.01
C ALA A 110 3.30 5.47 17.90
N LEU A 111 3.55 4.26 17.38
CA LEU A 111 2.73 3.64 16.33
C LEU A 111 1.43 3.05 16.88
N PHE A 112 1.49 2.38 18.04
CA PHE A 112 0.39 1.62 18.63
C PHE A 112 -0.21 2.27 19.89
N GLY A 113 0.17 3.53 20.17
CA GLY A 113 -0.31 4.30 21.31
C GLY A 113 -1.72 4.85 21.15
N SER A 114 -2.24 4.83 19.91
CA SER A 114 -3.61 5.22 19.55
C SER A 114 -4.18 4.21 18.56
N ASP A 115 -5.49 4.29 18.35
CA ASP A 115 -6.18 3.51 17.34
C ASP A 115 -5.60 3.78 15.94
N LEU A 116 -5.49 2.73 15.15
CA LEU A 116 -5.09 2.81 13.75
C LEU A 116 -6.35 2.98 12.90
N ALA A 117 -6.49 4.13 12.26
CA ALA A 117 -7.59 4.44 11.35
C ALA A 117 -7.07 4.65 9.92
N LEU A 118 -7.70 3.98 8.97
CA LEU A 118 -7.52 4.15 7.54
C LEU A 118 -8.76 4.81 6.97
N ASP A 119 -8.61 5.94 6.31
CA ASP A 119 -9.63 6.58 5.49
C ASP A 119 -8.94 7.10 4.23
N CYS A 120 -8.98 6.30 3.17
CA CYS A 120 -8.28 6.54 1.92
C CYS A 120 -9.26 6.44 0.75
N ALA A 121 -9.49 7.56 0.09
CA ALA A 121 -10.09 7.60 -1.23
C ALA A 121 -8.97 7.60 -2.29
N GLN A 122 -9.20 6.90 -3.39
CA GLN A 122 -8.26 6.87 -4.51
C GLN A 122 -9.03 7.17 -5.80
N SER A 123 -8.45 7.99 -6.64
CA SER A 123 -8.99 8.28 -7.96
C SER A 123 -7.91 8.21 -9.03
N GLY A 124 -8.33 7.83 -10.25
CA GLY A 124 -7.41 7.74 -11.37
C GLY A 124 -8.13 7.68 -12.71
N PHE A 125 -7.39 7.93 -13.77
CA PHE A 125 -7.89 7.87 -15.13
C PHE A 125 -6.90 7.11 -16.03
N GLY A 126 -7.44 6.35 -16.99
CA GLY A 126 -6.65 5.67 -17.99
C GLY A 126 -7.36 5.62 -19.34
N ILE A 127 -6.58 5.38 -20.40
CA ILE A 127 -7.10 5.21 -21.78
C ILE A 127 -6.68 3.84 -22.30
N THR A 128 -7.64 3.10 -22.84
CA THR A 128 -7.46 1.83 -23.53
C THR A 128 -7.66 2.01 -25.02
N PRO A 129 -6.65 1.96 -25.88
CA PRO A 129 -6.85 1.79 -27.32
C PRO A 129 -7.48 0.45 -27.63
N ILE A 130 -8.33 0.37 -28.64
CA ILE A 130 -9.04 -0.84 -29.04
C ILE A 130 -8.95 -0.97 -30.55
N ILE A 131 -8.62 -2.15 -31.04
CA ILE A 131 -8.70 -2.53 -32.44
C ILE A 131 -9.53 -3.78 -32.59
N GLY A 132 -10.21 -3.91 -33.73
CA GLY A 132 -11.04 -5.07 -34.03
C GLY A 132 -11.06 -5.39 -35.49
N LEU A 133 -11.37 -6.65 -35.80
CA LEU A 133 -11.53 -7.21 -37.12
C LEU A 133 -12.84 -8.00 -37.14
N ASP A 134 -13.57 -7.91 -38.24
CA ASP A 134 -14.75 -8.72 -38.50
C ASP A 134 -14.69 -9.25 -39.93
N TRP A 135 -14.87 -10.57 -40.10
CA TRP A 135 -14.78 -11.24 -41.40
C TRP A 135 -16.00 -12.15 -41.61
N ASN A 136 -16.83 -11.73 -42.55
CA ASN A 136 -18.02 -12.45 -42.96
C ASN A 136 -17.70 -13.41 -44.12
N LEU A 137 -17.83 -14.68 -43.91
CA LEU A 137 -17.62 -15.78 -44.90
C LEU A 137 -18.95 -16.43 -45.31
N GLY A 138 -19.99 -15.60 -45.50
CA GLY A 138 -21.32 -16.05 -45.84
C GLY A 138 -22.11 -16.53 -44.62
N LYS A 139 -22.11 -17.83 -44.31
CA LYS A 139 -22.78 -18.38 -43.14
C LYS A 139 -21.92 -18.30 -41.86
N LEU A 140 -20.62 -18.09 -42.01
CA LEU A 140 -19.67 -17.99 -40.88
C LEU A 140 -19.17 -16.56 -40.73
N ASN A 141 -19.34 -15.99 -39.57
CA ASN A 141 -18.76 -14.73 -39.20
C ASN A 141 -17.68 -14.92 -38.15
N LEU A 142 -16.48 -14.37 -38.38
CA LEU A 142 -15.35 -14.42 -37.47
C LEU A 142 -15.00 -13.00 -37.00
N ALA A 143 -14.84 -12.82 -35.71
CA ALA A 143 -14.46 -11.54 -35.12
C ALA A 143 -13.26 -11.69 -34.19
N ALA A 144 -12.39 -10.70 -34.19
CA ALA A 144 -11.30 -10.57 -33.23
C ALA A 144 -11.23 -9.14 -32.73
N LYS A 145 -11.09 -8.95 -31.41
CA LYS A 145 -10.92 -7.64 -30.80
C LYS A 145 -9.73 -7.67 -29.85
N TYR A 146 -8.87 -6.68 -29.92
CA TYR A 146 -7.76 -6.51 -29.00
C TYR A 146 -7.88 -5.17 -28.30
N GLU A 147 -7.95 -5.24 -26.99
CA GLU A 147 -7.92 -4.10 -26.08
C GLU A 147 -6.51 -4.01 -25.48
N PHE A 148 -5.84 -2.89 -25.70
CA PHE A 148 -4.51 -2.68 -25.16
C PHE A 148 -4.57 -2.51 -23.64
N ARG A 149 -3.43 -2.72 -22.98
CA ARG A 149 -3.29 -2.48 -21.54
C ARG A 149 -3.64 -1.03 -21.21
N THR A 150 -4.53 -0.85 -20.24
CA THR A 150 -4.85 0.45 -19.67
C THR A 150 -3.93 0.73 -18.51
N LYS A 151 -3.14 1.78 -18.60
CA LYS A 151 -2.33 2.26 -17.48
C LYS A 151 -3.18 3.21 -16.65
N ILE A 152 -3.35 2.90 -15.37
CA ILE A 152 -4.08 3.74 -14.41
C ILE A 152 -3.17 4.01 -13.23
N GLU A 153 -2.91 5.26 -12.95
CA GLU A 153 -2.26 5.73 -11.74
C GLU A 153 -3.35 6.25 -10.80
N LEU A 154 -3.48 5.63 -9.64
CA LEU A 154 -4.41 6.05 -8.59
C LEU A 154 -3.67 6.98 -7.64
N GLU A 155 -4.22 8.15 -7.38
CA GLU A 155 -3.73 9.10 -6.39
C GLU A 155 -4.61 9.04 -5.14
N ASN A 156 -3.98 9.03 -3.98
CA ASN A 156 -4.64 8.92 -2.69
C ASN A 156 -5.09 10.29 -2.16
N ASP A 157 -6.30 10.34 -1.63
CA ASP A 157 -6.76 11.34 -0.67
C ASP A 157 -6.98 10.64 0.68
N SER A 158 -6.05 10.82 1.61
CA SER A 158 -5.95 10.06 2.88
C SER A 158 -5.81 10.98 4.09
N LYS A 159 -6.45 12.16 4.06
CA LYS A 159 -6.31 13.21 5.09
C LYS A 159 -6.71 12.77 6.50
N ASN A 160 -7.64 11.81 6.61
CA ASN A 160 -8.14 11.31 7.89
C ASN A 160 -7.48 9.98 8.31
N THR A 161 -6.47 9.54 7.58
CA THR A 161 -5.72 8.32 7.92
C THR A 161 -4.76 8.59 9.06
N SER A 162 -4.73 7.71 10.08
CA SER A 162 -3.83 7.86 11.21
C SER A 162 -2.37 7.74 10.79
N LYS A 163 -1.47 8.47 11.49
CA LYS A 163 -0.03 8.47 11.22
C LYS A 163 0.59 7.08 11.38
N GLY A 164 0.06 6.26 12.28
CA GLY A 164 0.50 4.87 12.44
C GLY A 164 0.29 4.05 11.17
N VAL A 165 -0.89 4.18 10.53
CA VAL A 165 -1.19 3.49 9.27
C VAL A 165 -0.27 3.97 8.13
N THR A 166 -0.11 5.27 7.95
CA THR A 166 0.73 5.80 6.85
C THR A 166 2.22 5.48 7.04
N THR A 167 2.68 5.31 8.28
CA THR A 167 4.05 4.86 8.60
C THR A 167 4.24 3.37 8.29
N LEU A 168 3.28 2.53 8.66
CA LEU A 168 3.33 1.08 8.42
C LEU A 168 3.05 0.73 6.95
N MET A 169 2.20 1.50 6.29
CA MET A 169 1.76 1.28 4.91
C MET A 169 1.84 2.59 4.11
N PRO A 170 3.05 3.00 3.65
CA PRO A 170 3.24 4.26 2.92
C PRO A 170 2.41 4.37 1.64
N ALA A 171 1.99 3.23 1.06
CA ALA A 171 1.10 3.19 -0.10
C ALA A 171 -0.28 3.84 0.15
N TYR A 172 -0.67 4.05 1.42
CA TYR A 172 -1.90 4.75 1.80
C TYR A 172 -1.65 6.18 2.29
N ALA A 173 -0.44 6.71 2.17
CA ALA A 173 -0.16 8.10 2.49
C ALA A 173 -0.92 9.05 1.56
N ASP A 174 -1.26 10.24 2.08
CA ASP A 174 -1.92 11.29 1.29
C ASP A 174 -1.05 11.70 0.10
N GLY A 175 -1.64 11.82 -1.09
CA GLY A 175 -0.93 12.11 -2.34
C GLY A 175 -0.06 10.96 -2.88
N ALA A 176 0.00 9.81 -2.20
CA ALA A 176 0.74 8.66 -2.74
C ALA A 176 0.09 8.12 -4.00
N LYS A 177 0.92 7.71 -4.97
CA LYS A 177 0.49 7.22 -6.26
C LYS A 177 0.70 5.72 -6.37
N ASN A 178 -0.34 5.01 -6.75
CA ASN A 178 -0.36 3.56 -6.87
C ASN A 178 -0.81 3.15 -8.27
N ARG A 179 -0.16 2.16 -8.86
CA ARG A 179 -0.55 1.65 -10.19
C ARG A 179 -1.64 0.59 -10.05
N SER A 180 -2.71 0.75 -10.83
CA SER A 180 -3.83 -0.19 -10.94
C SER A 180 -4.18 -0.45 -12.41
N ASP A 181 -3.22 -1.02 -13.13
CA ASP A 181 -3.35 -1.24 -14.57
C ASP A 181 -4.37 -2.35 -14.88
N ILE A 182 -5.15 -2.15 -15.96
CA ILE A 182 -6.00 -3.20 -16.51
C ILE A 182 -5.20 -3.93 -17.60
N PRO A 183 -5.05 -5.26 -17.53
CA PRO A 183 -4.30 -6.03 -18.53
C PRO A 183 -4.92 -5.94 -19.92
N ALA A 184 -4.14 -6.19 -20.95
CA ALA A 184 -4.63 -6.32 -22.31
C ALA A 184 -5.56 -7.53 -22.45
N LEU A 185 -6.56 -7.41 -23.30
CA LEU A 185 -7.56 -8.46 -23.54
C LEU A 185 -7.69 -8.75 -25.04
N LEU A 186 -7.55 -10.03 -25.41
CA LEU A 186 -7.90 -10.54 -26.71
C LEU A 186 -9.24 -11.26 -26.63
N THR A 187 -10.20 -10.85 -27.44
CA THR A 187 -11.51 -11.49 -27.57
C THR A 187 -11.64 -12.06 -28.99
N LEU A 188 -12.01 -13.32 -29.09
CA LEU A 188 -12.30 -13.99 -30.37
C LEU A 188 -13.76 -14.42 -30.37
N GLY A 189 -14.42 -14.24 -31.50
CA GLY A 189 -15.81 -14.63 -31.71
C GLY A 189 -15.99 -15.37 -33.02
N ALA A 190 -16.88 -16.37 -33.05
CA ALA A 190 -17.34 -17.06 -34.25
C ALA A 190 -18.84 -17.24 -34.14
N GLN A 191 -19.55 -16.98 -35.24
CA GLN A 191 -21.00 -17.17 -35.37
C GLN A 191 -21.28 -17.87 -36.70
N TYR A 192 -22.11 -18.93 -36.66
CA TYR A 192 -22.54 -19.73 -37.84
C TYR A 192 -24.04 -19.65 -37.98
#